data_1f95de44f5361379d3e07a14a769389a
#
_entry.id   1f95de44f5361379d3e07a14a769389a
#
_cell.length_a   1.000
_cell.length_b   1.000
_cell.length_c   1.000
_cell.angle_alpha   90.00
_cell.angle_beta   90.00
_cell.angle_gamma   90.00
#
_symmetry.space_group_name_H-M   'P 1'
#
loop_
_entity.id
_entity.type
_entity.pdbx_description
1 polymer ?
#
loop_
_entity_poly.entity_id
_entity_poly.type
_entity_poly.pdbx_seq_one_letter_code
_entity_poly.pdbx_strand_id
1 'polypeptide(L)'
;MNASTDAPFRDARYAPRALEVEHRGDTLILRNPMPYVADMRTTTAPLARWAVEAPDRVWLAERDGEGWRTVTYARAAEQIAALAGGLKGLGLSRGQPLLILARNGIDHALIAYAAMGLGAPAAPVSPQYGLKGADLTRLEHAVERLKPTAVYADDAEAFGDALAAPFLAGLPVVVSRNARPGDVVFDDLLKSAPAALDARPDDIAKLLLTSGSTGKPKAVICTHDNIALNACQIQGCYADPDPPVLVNSAPWSHSLGANAILHMVLHRGGTLYIDAGQPVPGKFSETVRNLHEVATTYHNMVPAGWGMLVGELERDEALAAKFFERVRVLQYGGASMAQSILDRVQAVALRTVGERITFAAGYGATETGPTACNIHWINARSGMVGLPTPGTAVKLVPAGEGGKFEIRVKGPQVSPGYLDQPEATAQAFDEDGFYRLGDAARLADPEDPSAGLVFDGRLVENFKLASGTFVAAGALRVAAVSAIGGVVSDAVVCGEGQDGVGLMLFLDAKACERLGDEAAVTAAIAEGLSRLNAAAKGGGGKVLRALILEGAPNAASGELTDKGYINQALARDRRPTELARLFAENPDAGVMRF
;
A
#
# COMPACT_ATOMS: atom_id res chain seq x y z
N MET A 1 -17.20 25.63 -10.78
CA MET A 1 -16.84 26.75 -9.88
C MET A 1 -15.42 26.48 -9.42
N ASN A 2 -14.47 27.32 -9.81
CA ASN A 2 -13.08 27.21 -9.31
C ASN A 2 -13.13 27.47 -7.80
N ALA A 3 -12.80 26.42 -7.00
CA ALA A 3 -12.59 26.62 -5.59
C ALA A 3 -11.51 27.69 -5.40
N SER A 4 -11.76 28.68 -4.54
CA SER A 4 -10.82 29.77 -4.28
C SER A 4 -9.45 29.17 -3.94
N THR A 5 -8.45 29.43 -4.78
CA THR A 5 -7.05 29.00 -4.58
C THR A 5 -6.43 29.64 -3.32
N ASP A 6 -7.10 30.65 -2.74
CA ASP A 6 -6.62 31.48 -1.63
C ASP A 6 -7.07 30.98 -0.25
N ALA A 7 -7.92 29.95 -0.15
CA ALA A 7 -8.36 29.43 1.14
C ALA A 7 -7.19 28.80 1.91
N PRO A 8 -7.12 29.00 3.26
CA PRO A 8 -6.02 28.49 4.07
C PRO A 8 -6.02 26.97 4.14
N PHE A 9 -4.83 26.39 4.29
CA PHE A 9 -4.69 25.00 4.67
C PHE A 9 -4.78 24.86 6.19
N ARG A 10 -5.44 23.81 6.65
CA ARG A 10 -5.38 23.37 8.05
C ARG A 10 -3.94 23.04 8.42
N ASP A 11 -3.51 23.41 9.62
CA ASP A 11 -2.18 23.10 10.13
C ASP A 11 -1.95 21.59 10.23
N ALA A 12 -1.05 21.09 9.41
CA ALA A 12 -0.66 19.67 9.34
C ALA A 12 0.39 19.28 10.39
N ARG A 13 0.95 20.26 11.11
CA ARG A 13 2.03 20.09 12.09
C ARG A 13 3.22 19.31 11.53
N TYR A 14 3.69 19.70 10.37
CA TYR A 14 4.90 19.14 9.78
C TYR A 14 6.16 19.64 10.49
N ALA A 15 7.15 18.78 10.59
CA ALA A 15 8.51 19.18 10.96
C ALA A 15 9.15 20.03 9.83
N PRO A 16 10.13 20.88 10.14
CA PRO A 16 10.86 21.64 9.12
C PRO A 16 11.49 20.72 8.07
N ARG A 17 11.52 21.19 6.82
CA ARG A 17 12.24 20.49 5.74
C ARG A 17 13.74 20.76 5.83
N ALA A 18 14.55 19.73 5.60
CA ALA A 18 15.97 19.86 5.37
C ALA A 18 16.41 18.86 4.29
N LEU A 19 17.31 19.28 3.43
CA LEU A 19 17.85 18.46 2.37
C LEU A 19 19.32 18.81 2.14
N GLU A 20 20.16 17.79 2.09
CA GLU A 20 21.52 17.84 1.58
C GLU A 20 21.56 17.20 0.20
N VAL A 21 22.24 17.87 -0.74
CA VAL A 21 22.39 17.40 -2.12
C VAL A 21 23.87 17.22 -2.42
N GLU A 22 24.27 16.00 -2.78
CA GLU A 22 25.60 15.65 -3.23
C GLU A 22 25.56 15.35 -4.73
N HIS A 23 26.42 16.01 -5.51
CA HIS A 23 26.58 15.76 -6.94
C HIS A 23 27.74 14.80 -7.20
N ARG A 24 27.49 13.71 -7.94
CA ARG A 24 28.49 12.74 -8.44
C ARG A 24 28.37 12.63 -9.96
N GLY A 25 28.95 13.59 -10.69
CA GLY A 25 28.68 13.75 -12.12
C GLY A 25 27.19 14.06 -12.32
N ASP A 26 26.52 13.28 -13.18
CA ASP A 26 25.09 13.44 -13.45
C ASP A 26 24.18 12.75 -12.42
N THR A 27 24.76 12.05 -11.44
CA THR A 27 24.03 11.40 -10.35
C THR A 27 23.85 12.36 -9.17
N LEU A 28 22.66 12.40 -8.59
CA LEU A 28 22.37 13.16 -7.36
C LEU A 28 22.18 12.22 -6.19
N ILE A 29 22.69 12.58 -5.01
CA ILE A 29 22.35 11.91 -3.77
C ILE A 29 21.68 12.92 -2.84
N LEU A 30 20.43 12.66 -2.55
CA LEU A 30 19.59 13.46 -1.66
C LEU A 30 19.60 12.82 -0.27
N ARG A 31 19.92 13.59 0.78
CA ARG A 31 19.87 13.12 2.17
C ARG A 31 19.02 14.04 3.02
N ASN A 32 18.28 13.47 3.95
CA ASN A 32 17.61 14.24 4.97
C ASN A 32 18.46 14.25 6.24
N PRO A 33 19.07 15.37 6.61
CA PRO A 33 19.94 15.48 7.78
C PRO A 33 19.17 15.66 9.10
N MET A 34 17.83 15.74 9.06
CA MET A 34 17.02 15.93 10.26
C MET A 34 17.23 14.79 11.26
N PRO A 35 17.40 15.09 12.55
CA PRO A 35 17.47 14.07 13.57
C PRO A 35 16.11 13.40 13.76
N TYR A 36 16.14 12.15 14.17
CA TYR A 36 14.96 11.40 14.63
C TYR A 36 15.31 10.59 15.89
N VAL A 37 14.32 10.37 16.74
CA VAL A 37 14.50 9.62 17.98
C VAL A 37 14.36 8.14 17.69
N ALA A 38 15.39 7.35 17.99
CA ALA A 38 15.46 5.90 17.72
C ALA A 38 15.58 5.10 19.03
N ASP A 39 14.68 5.35 19.99
CA ASP A 39 14.66 4.78 21.34
C ASP A 39 13.91 3.44 21.41
N MET A 40 13.00 3.17 20.49
CA MET A 40 12.19 1.96 20.44
C MET A 40 12.61 1.07 19.26
N ARG A 41 13.63 0.23 19.48
CA ARG A 41 14.30 -0.57 18.43
C ARG A 41 13.66 -1.94 18.13
N THR A 42 12.60 -2.33 18.86
CA THR A 42 11.83 -3.55 18.59
C THR A 42 10.36 -3.20 18.36
N THR A 43 9.64 -4.05 17.62
CA THR A 43 8.22 -3.84 17.33
C THR A 43 7.33 -3.89 18.58
N THR A 44 7.80 -4.51 19.66
CA THR A 44 7.08 -4.61 20.94
C THR A 44 7.42 -3.49 21.92
N ALA A 45 8.51 -2.74 21.71
CA ALA A 45 8.92 -1.65 22.61
C ALA A 45 7.86 -0.54 22.76
N PRO A 46 7.18 -0.09 21.69
CA PRO A 46 6.10 0.89 21.84
C PRO A 46 4.94 0.38 22.69
N LEU A 47 4.59 -0.92 22.57
CA LEU A 47 3.53 -1.51 23.39
C LEU A 47 3.89 -1.46 24.88
N ALA A 48 5.12 -1.86 25.23
CA ALA A 48 5.60 -1.82 26.62
C ALA A 48 5.56 -0.39 27.19
N ARG A 49 5.95 0.59 26.39
CA ARG A 49 5.87 2.01 26.76
C ARG A 49 4.43 2.45 27.03
N TRP A 50 3.53 2.25 26.06
CA TRP A 50 2.15 2.77 26.16
C TRP A 50 1.29 2.00 27.16
N ALA A 51 1.60 0.74 27.44
CA ALA A 51 0.97 -0.01 28.53
C ALA A 51 1.20 0.64 29.92
N VAL A 52 2.27 1.43 30.05
CA VAL A 52 2.59 2.17 31.28
C VAL A 52 2.11 3.62 31.20
N GLU A 53 2.40 4.32 30.08
CA GLU A 53 2.14 5.76 29.96
C GLU A 53 0.67 6.08 29.64
N ALA A 54 -0.06 5.15 29.00
CA ALA A 54 -1.45 5.31 28.63
C ALA A 54 -2.24 3.97 28.68
N PRO A 55 -2.30 3.31 29.85
CA PRO A 55 -2.81 1.94 30.01
C PRO A 55 -4.23 1.75 29.48
N ASP A 56 -5.11 2.71 29.71
CA ASP A 56 -6.53 2.65 29.40
C ASP A 56 -6.86 3.15 27.97
N ARG A 57 -5.87 3.68 27.25
CA ARG A 57 -6.09 4.12 25.87
C ARG A 57 -6.32 2.91 24.99
N VAL A 58 -7.35 2.98 24.14
CA VAL A 58 -7.62 1.96 23.12
C VAL A 58 -6.52 1.98 22.07
N TRP A 59 -5.88 0.83 21.86
CA TRP A 59 -4.95 0.62 20.76
C TRP A 59 -5.70 0.20 19.49
N LEU A 60 -6.53 -0.87 19.60
CA LEU A 60 -7.28 -1.41 18.47
C LEU A 60 -8.78 -1.46 18.79
N ALA A 61 -9.58 -1.20 17.76
CA ALA A 61 -11.02 -1.40 17.77
C ALA A 61 -11.43 -2.12 16.48
N GLU A 62 -12.33 -3.09 16.56
CA GLU A 62 -12.93 -3.77 15.40
C GLU A 62 -14.44 -3.87 15.59
N ARG A 63 -15.20 -4.02 14.51
CA ARG A 63 -16.67 -4.14 14.60
C ARG A 63 -17.09 -5.42 15.32
N ASP A 64 -18.07 -5.23 16.21
CA ASP A 64 -18.82 -6.28 16.88
C ASP A 64 -20.31 -5.93 16.82
N GLY A 65 -20.99 -6.44 15.83
CA GLY A 65 -22.36 -6.03 15.51
C GLY A 65 -22.46 -4.54 15.21
N GLU A 66 -23.26 -3.83 16.01
CA GLU A 66 -23.40 -2.37 15.90
C GLU A 66 -22.34 -1.62 16.72
N GLY A 67 -21.63 -2.30 17.61
CA GLY A 67 -20.61 -1.72 18.48
C GLY A 67 -19.18 -1.96 18.03
N TRP A 68 -18.27 -1.75 18.99
CA TRP A 68 -16.84 -1.96 18.82
C TRP A 68 -16.29 -2.88 19.92
N ARG A 69 -15.67 -3.99 19.52
CA ARG A 69 -14.73 -4.73 20.36
C ARG A 69 -13.44 -3.93 20.42
N THR A 70 -12.93 -3.65 21.62
CA THR A 70 -11.71 -2.85 21.80
C THR A 70 -10.69 -3.57 22.65
N VAL A 71 -9.41 -3.24 22.44
CA VAL A 71 -8.32 -3.62 23.32
C VAL A 71 -7.49 -2.40 23.68
N THR A 72 -7.28 -2.18 24.98
CA THR A 72 -6.42 -1.10 25.49
C THR A 72 -4.95 -1.52 25.46
N TYR A 73 -4.03 -0.56 25.62
CA TYR A 73 -2.59 -0.85 25.62
C TYR A 73 -2.19 -1.79 26.76
N ALA A 74 -2.70 -1.59 27.97
CA ALA A 74 -2.42 -2.49 29.10
C ALA A 74 -2.94 -3.90 28.81
N ARG A 75 -4.18 -4.03 28.37
CA ARG A 75 -4.79 -5.33 28.07
C ARG A 75 -4.09 -6.04 26.93
N ALA A 76 -3.69 -5.32 25.89
CA ALA A 76 -2.93 -5.87 24.77
C ALA A 76 -1.56 -6.42 25.25
N ALA A 77 -0.85 -5.69 26.11
CA ALA A 77 0.43 -6.15 26.66
C ALA A 77 0.28 -7.46 27.46
N GLU A 78 -0.74 -7.56 28.32
CA GLU A 78 -1.06 -8.77 29.08
C GLU A 78 -1.38 -9.95 28.14
N GLN A 79 -2.26 -9.74 27.19
CA GLN A 79 -2.69 -10.78 26.24
C GLN A 79 -1.54 -11.26 25.34
N ILE A 80 -0.72 -10.34 24.85
CA ILE A 80 0.45 -10.67 24.01
C ILE A 80 1.47 -11.50 24.82
N ALA A 81 1.72 -11.18 26.08
CA ALA A 81 2.60 -11.98 26.91
C ALA A 81 2.05 -13.39 27.19
N ALA A 82 0.75 -13.52 27.41
CA ALA A 82 0.09 -14.82 27.57
C ALA A 82 0.13 -15.65 26.28
N LEU A 83 -0.21 -15.04 25.13
CA LEU A 83 -0.12 -15.68 23.81
C LEU A 83 1.32 -16.12 23.49
N ALA A 84 2.33 -15.32 23.82
CA ALA A 84 3.73 -15.69 23.67
C ALA A 84 4.07 -16.94 24.48
N GLY A 85 3.57 -17.04 25.73
CA GLY A 85 3.70 -18.26 26.56
C GLY A 85 3.05 -19.47 25.92
N GLY A 86 1.82 -19.31 25.42
CA GLY A 86 1.10 -20.38 24.72
C GLY A 86 1.79 -20.83 23.44
N LEU A 87 2.23 -19.90 22.60
CA LEU A 87 2.98 -20.19 21.36
C LEU A 87 4.30 -20.92 21.65
N LYS A 88 5.02 -20.50 22.69
CA LYS A 88 6.22 -21.19 23.17
C LYS A 88 5.91 -22.63 23.62
N GLY A 89 4.77 -22.83 24.29
CA GLY A 89 4.27 -24.16 24.65
C GLY A 89 3.95 -25.05 23.46
N LEU A 90 3.58 -24.48 22.31
CA LEU A 90 3.39 -25.18 21.03
C LEU A 90 4.71 -25.41 20.27
N GLY A 91 5.86 -25.00 20.83
CA GLY A 91 7.18 -25.18 20.21
C GLY A 91 7.65 -24.02 19.36
N LEU A 92 6.91 -22.92 19.25
CA LEU A 92 7.37 -21.75 18.50
C LEU A 92 8.56 -21.10 19.22
N SER A 93 9.64 -20.84 18.51
CA SER A 93 10.85 -20.25 19.03
C SER A 93 11.49 -19.26 18.06
N ARG A 94 12.53 -18.54 18.55
CA ARG A 94 13.26 -17.54 17.75
C ARG A 94 13.65 -18.06 16.37
N GLY A 95 13.39 -17.26 15.36
CA GLY A 95 13.68 -17.56 13.95
C GLY A 95 12.70 -18.52 13.27
N GLN A 96 11.73 -19.10 14.00
CA GLN A 96 10.72 -20.01 13.44
C GLN A 96 9.44 -19.23 13.06
N PRO A 97 9.05 -19.22 11.77
CA PRO A 97 7.92 -18.40 11.35
C PRO A 97 6.56 -18.94 11.81
N LEU A 98 5.68 -18.02 12.22
CA LEU A 98 4.24 -18.24 12.37
C LEU A 98 3.54 -17.81 11.08
N LEU A 99 2.98 -18.78 10.33
CA LEU A 99 2.11 -18.48 9.19
C LEU A 99 0.79 -17.90 9.67
N ILE A 100 0.35 -16.78 9.08
CA ILE A 100 -0.92 -16.13 9.45
C ILE A 100 -1.86 -16.13 8.25
N LEU A 101 -2.94 -16.89 8.34
CA LEU A 101 -4.07 -17.00 7.41
C LEU A 101 -5.26 -16.24 8.01
N ALA A 102 -5.24 -14.92 7.95
CA ALA A 102 -6.24 -14.11 8.63
C ALA A 102 -6.51 -12.79 7.92
N ARG A 103 -7.72 -12.29 8.07
CA ARG A 103 -8.06 -10.90 7.81
C ARG A 103 -7.47 -10.01 8.92
N ASN A 104 -7.48 -8.69 8.71
CA ASN A 104 -7.15 -7.76 9.79
C ASN A 104 -8.13 -7.95 10.96
N GLY A 105 -7.62 -7.97 12.17
CA GLY A 105 -8.43 -8.15 13.39
C GLY A 105 -7.58 -8.03 14.65
N ILE A 106 -8.22 -7.83 15.79
CA ILE A 106 -7.53 -7.71 17.08
C ILE A 106 -6.69 -8.98 17.37
N ASP A 107 -7.28 -10.16 17.19
CA ASP A 107 -6.59 -11.43 17.47
C ASP A 107 -5.38 -11.63 16.57
N HIS A 108 -5.49 -11.27 15.27
CA HIS A 108 -4.36 -11.27 14.34
C HIS A 108 -3.22 -10.37 14.84
N ALA A 109 -3.52 -9.14 15.27
CA ALA A 109 -2.50 -8.26 15.81
C ALA A 109 -1.84 -8.85 17.05
N LEU A 110 -2.64 -9.31 18.02
CA LEU A 110 -2.15 -9.84 19.27
C LEU A 110 -1.21 -11.04 19.08
N ILE A 111 -1.62 -12.02 18.25
CA ILE A 111 -0.80 -13.22 18.03
C ILE A 111 0.46 -12.91 17.19
N ALA A 112 0.37 -11.99 16.23
CA ALA A 112 1.52 -11.55 15.45
C ALA A 112 2.57 -10.86 16.35
N TYR A 113 2.14 -9.96 17.25
CA TYR A 113 3.05 -9.30 18.19
C TYR A 113 3.57 -10.25 19.26
N ALA A 114 2.82 -11.29 19.64
CA ALA A 114 3.30 -12.35 20.52
C ALA A 114 4.42 -13.17 19.86
N ALA A 115 4.24 -13.61 18.62
CA ALA A 115 5.27 -14.29 17.85
C ALA A 115 6.53 -13.41 17.69
N MET A 116 6.34 -12.17 17.22
CA MET A 116 7.44 -11.20 17.08
C MET A 116 8.17 -10.98 18.40
N GLY A 117 7.46 -10.88 19.52
CA GLY A 117 8.04 -10.71 20.86
C GLY A 117 8.94 -11.87 21.29
N LEU A 118 8.70 -13.08 20.81
CA LEU A 118 9.56 -14.26 20.98
C LEU A 118 10.78 -14.28 20.03
N GLY A 119 10.90 -13.29 19.12
CA GLY A 119 11.85 -13.31 18.02
C GLY A 119 11.47 -14.32 16.92
N ALA A 120 10.23 -14.78 16.89
CA ALA A 120 9.67 -15.64 15.85
C ALA A 120 9.00 -14.77 14.79
N PRO A 121 9.37 -14.88 13.50
CA PRO A 121 8.80 -14.05 12.45
C PRO A 121 7.30 -14.25 12.29
N ALA A 122 6.50 -13.17 12.29
CA ALA A 122 5.13 -13.22 11.83
C ALA A 122 5.13 -13.20 10.28
N ALA A 123 4.46 -14.17 9.66
CA ALA A 123 4.39 -14.33 8.21
C ALA A 123 2.94 -14.25 7.72
N PRO A 124 2.31 -13.05 7.71
CA PRO A 124 0.96 -12.88 7.20
C PRO A 124 0.97 -12.98 5.67
N VAL A 125 0.13 -13.85 5.13
CA VAL A 125 -0.08 -13.99 3.69
C VAL A 125 -1.44 -13.43 3.31
N SER A 126 -1.62 -13.09 2.02
CA SER A 126 -2.91 -12.62 1.53
C SER A 126 -4.02 -13.62 1.87
N PRO A 127 -5.12 -13.20 2.51
CA PRO A 127 -6.25 -14.09 2.76
C PRO A 127 -6.78 -14.78 1.50
N GLN A 128 -6.66 -14.12 0.35
CA GLN A 128 -7.09 -14.66 -0.94
C GLN A 128 -6.35 -15.96 -1.34
N TYR A 129 -5.18 -16.24 -0.75
CA TYR A 129 -4.42 -17.46 -1.05
C TYR A 129 -4.99 -18.70 -0.39
N GLY A 130 -5.82 -18.55 0.66
CA GLY A 130 -6.29 -19.68 1.44
C GLY A 130 -7.79 -19.70 1.75
N LEU A 131 -8.56 -18.67 1.37
CA LEU A 131 -10.01 -18.65 1.56
C LEU A 131 -10.67 -19.82 0.83
N LYS A 132 -11.78 -20.34 1.36
CA LYS A 132 -12.54 -21.44 0.83
C LYS A 132 -12.80 -21.30 -0.69
N GLY A 133 -12.44 -22.31 -1.45
CA GLY A 133 -12.54 -22.33 -2.90
C GLY A 133 -11.40 -21.61 -3.65
N ALA A 134 -10.36 -21.13 -2.95
CA ALA A 134 -9.19 -20.52 -3.58
C ALA A 134 -8.31 -21.57 -4.29
N ASP A 135 -7.59 -21.14 -5.32
CA ASP A 135 -6.46 -21.90 -5.84
C ASP A 135 -5.29 -21.82 -4.85
N LEU A 136 -4.98 -22.96 -4.22
CA LEU A 136 -3.98 -23.04 -3.16
C LEU A 136 -2.52 -23.02 -3.65
N THR A 137 -2.26 -23.00 -4.96
CA THR A 137 -0.90 -23.03 -5.54
C THR A 137 -0.02 -21.90 -4.99
N ARG A 138 -0.59 -20.70 -4.80
CA ARG A 138 0.14 -19.57 -4.22
C ARG A 138 0.43 -19.75 -2.74
N LEU A 139 -0.48 -20.36 -2.00
CA LEU A 139 -0.29 -20.67 -0.58
C LEU A 139 0.77 -21.75 -0.40
N GLU A 140 0.70 -22.83 -1.19
CA GLU A 140 1.73 -23.88 -1.19
C GLU A 140 3.13 -23.31 -1.43
N HIS A 141 3.28 -22.48 -2.46
CA HIS A 141 4.54 -21.80 -2.72
C HIS A 141 4.99 -20.88 -1.56
N ALA A 142 4.03 -20.19 -0.91
CA ALA A 142 4.33 -19.38 0.27
C ALA A 142 4.84 -20.26 1.43
N VAL A 143 4.20 -21.38 1.70
CA VAL A 143 4.59 -22.34 2.76
C VAL A 143 5.97 -22.94 2.48
N GLU A 144 6.24 -23.36 1.24
CA GLU A 144 7.57 -23.85 0.82
C GLU A 144 8.66 -22.79 1.07
N ARG A 145 8.37 -21.53 0.80
CA ARG A 145 9.31 -20.41 0.97
C ARG A 145 9.52 -20.03 2.43
N LEU A 146 8.42 -19.94 3.18
CA LEU A 146 8.43 -19.45 4.56
C LEU A 146 8.82 -20.55 5.57
N LYS A 147 8.56 -21.81 5.26
CA LYS A 147 8.80 -22.99 6.15
C LYS A 147 8.25 -22.75 7.56
N PRO A 148 6.94 -22.47 7.70
CA PRO A 148 6.35 -22.15 9.00
C PRO A 148 6.42 -23.35 9.95
N THR A 149 6.45 -23.08 11.25
CA THR A 149 6.43 -24.10 12.30
C THR A 149 5.10 -24.13 13.05
N ALA A 150 4.27 -23.13 12.87
CA ALA A 150 2.89 -23.07 13.35
C ALA A 150 2.04 -22.22 12.40
N VAL A 151 0.73 -22.38 12.49
CA VAL A 151 -0.26 -21.65 11.69
C VAL A 151 -1.24 -20.96 12.62
N TYR A 152 -1.61 -19.72 12.33
CA TYR A 152 -2.78 -19.06 12.89
C TYR A 152 -3.81 -18.80 11.80
N ALA A 153 -5.08 -19.09 12.08
CA ALA A 153 -6.21 -18.71 11.23
C ALA A 153 -7.27 -17.96 12.04
N ASP A 154 -7.83 -16.87 11.51
CA ASP A 154 -8.90 -16.14 12.19
C ASP A 154 -10.22 -16.94 12.21
N ASP A 155 -10.41 -17.87 11.26
CA ASP A 155 -11.63 -18.65 11.11
C ASP A 155 -11.35 -19.97 10.37
N ALA A 156 -11.46 -21.13 11.06
CA ALA A 156 -11.15 -22.42 10.44
C ALA A 156 -12.17 -22.85 9.37
N GLU A 157 -13.39 -22.34 9.37
CA GLU A 157 -14.35 -22.60 8.29
C GLU A 157 -13.99 -21.83 7.03
N ALA A 158 -13.62 -20.55 7.19
CA ALA A 158 -13.23 -19.69 6.07
C ALA A 158 -11.95 -20.16 5.36
N PHE A 159 -11.01 -20.78 6.10
CA PHE A 159 -9.75 -21.32 5.58
C PHE A 159 -9.71 -22.85 5.54
N GLY A 160 -10.87 -23.52 5.56
CA GLY A 160 -10.98 -24.98 5.72
C GLY A 160 -10.17 -25.78 4.71
N ASP A 161 -10.24 -25.42 3.42
CA ASP A 161 -9.51 -26.09 2.35
C ASP A 161 -7.99 -25.94 2.52
N ALA A 162 -7.53 -24.75 2.87
CA ALA A 162 -6.12 -24.46 3.12
C ALA A 162 -5.59 -25.22 4.35
N LEU A 163 -6.34 -25.22 5.44
CA LEU A 163 -5.95 -25.91 6.68
C LEU A 163 -6.02 -27.45 6.57
N ALA A 164 -6.71 -27.99 5.57
CA ALA A 164 -6.73 -29.42 5.26
C ALA A 164 -5.65 -29.84 4.24
N ALA A 165 -4.92 -28.87 3.67
CA ALA A 165 -3.94 -29.15 2.63
C ALA A 165 -2.72 -29.92 3.15
N PRO A 166 -2.18 -30.89 2.38
CA PRO A 166 -1.06 -31.73 2.80
C PRO A 166 0.20 -30.95 3.22
N PHE A 167 0.46 -29.79 2.60
CA PHE A 167 1.63 -28.98 2.89
C PHE A 167 1.57 -28.25 4.25
N LEU A 168 0.42 -28.26 4.94
CA LEU A 168 0.27 -27.78 6.33
C LEU A 168 0.10 -28.94 7.35
N ALA A 169 0.07 -30.19 6.88
CA ALA A 169 -0.13 -31.34 7.74
C ALA A 169 0.93 -31.45 8.86
N GLY A 170 0.48 -31.72 10.08
CA GLY A 170 1.35 -31.89 11.24
C GLY A 170 1.80 -30.60 11.91
N LEU A 171 1.47 -29.43 11.37
CA LEU A 171 1.73 -28.15 12.05
C LEU A 171 0.65 -27.87 13.09
N PRO A 172 1.00 -27.34 14.29
CA PRO A 172 0.00 -26.85 15.23
C PRO A 172 -0.75 -25.65 14.61
N VAL A 173 -2.09 -25.71 14.69
CA VAL A 173 -2.97 -24.68 14.14
C VAL A 173 -3.68 -23.98 15.30
N VAL A 174 -3.52 -22.68 15.42
CA VAL A 174 -4.25 -21.82 16.37
C VAL A 174 -5.40 -21.14 15.65
N VAL A 175 -6.60 -21.16 16.23
CA VAL A 175 -7.82 -20.65 15.58
C VAL A 175 -8.64 -19.78 16.53
N SER A 176 -9.11 -18.61 16.06
CA SER A 176 -10.01 -17.76 16.85
C SER A 176 -11.47 -18.22 16.75
N ARG A 177 -11.93 -18.68 15.58
CA ARG A 177 -13.33 -19.05 15.34
C ARG A 177 -13.44 -20.37 14.60
N ASN A 178 -14.54 -21.12 14.89
CA ASN A 178 -14.88 -22.35 14.19
C ASN A 178 -13.78 -23.42 14.25
N ALA A 179 -13.10 -23.55 15.42
CA ALA A 179 -12.01 -24.49 15.63
C ALA A 179 -12.45 -25.93 15.33
N ARG A 180 -11.61 -26.69 14.61
CA ARG A 180 -11.82 -28.09 14.27
C ARG A 180 -11.26 -29.00 15.39
N PRO A 181 -11.66 -30.27 15.46
CA PRO A 181 -11.02 -31.21 16.36
C PRO A 181 -9.50 -31.27 16.12
N GLY A 182 -8.72 -30.99 17.16
CA GLY A 182 -7.25 -30.95 17.11
C GLY A 182 -6.65 -29.57 16.92
N ASP A 183 -7.44 -28.56 16.54
CA ASP A 183 -6.98 -27.18 16.53
C ASP A 183 -6.84 -26.62 17.98
N VAL A 184 -5.92 -25.71 18.17
CA VAL A 184 -5.73 -24.97 19.43
C VAL A 184 -6.62 -23.74 19.41
N VAL A 185 -7.49 -23.58 20.40
CA VAL A 185 -8.36 -22.41 20.49
C VAL A 185 -7.56 -21.21 20.98
N PHE A 186 -7.68 -20.08 20.27
CA PHE A 186 -6.97 -18.84 20.60
C PHE A 186 -7.21 -18.40 22.06
N ASP A 187 -8.45 -18.46 22.53
CA ASP A 187 -8.82 -18.07 23.90
C ASP A 187 -8.18 -18.98 24.97
N ASP A 188 -7.80 -20.20 24.61
CA ASP A 188 -7.08 -21.07 25.55
C ASP A 188 -5.62 -20.66 25.69
N LEU A 189 -5.01 -20.12 24.63
CA LEU A 189 -3.66 -19.54 24.73
C LEU A 189 -3.63 -18.28 25.60
N LEU A 190 -4.71 -17.51 25.66
CA LEU A 190 -4.82 -16.35 26.56
C LEU A 190 -4.78 -16.72 28.06
N LYS A 191 -4.98 -18.01 28.38
CA LYS A 191 -4.90 -18.54 29.76
C LYS A 191 -3.50 -19.06 30.11
N SER A 192 -2.57 -19.04 29.16
CA SER A 192 -1.21 -19.53 29.35
C SER A 192 -0.42 -18.62 30.31
N ALA A 193 0.56 -19.19 31.01
CA ALA A 193 1.51 -18.40 31.77
C ALA A 193 2.26 -17.43 30.82
N PRO A 194 2.39 -16.16 31.16
CA PRO A 194 3.03 -15.19 30.29
C PRO A 194 4.51 -15.50 30.06
N ALA A 195 4.98 -15.30 28.82
CA ALA A 195 6.41 -15.35 28.50
C ALA A 195 7.01 -13.94 28.36
N ALA A 196 8.30 -13.84 28.61
CA ALA A 196 9.05 -12.63 28.34
C ALA A 196 9.11 -12.37 26.83
N LEU A 197 8.96 -11.11 26.44
CA LEU A 197 9.12 -10.64 25.06
C LEU A 197 10.57 -10.15 24.92
N ASP A 198 11.47 -11.03 24.49
CA ASP A 198 12.92 -10.82 24.47
C ASP A 198 13.51 -10.66 23.07
N ALA A 199 12.65 -10.26 22.13
CA ALA A 199 13.07 -9.99 20.75
C ALA A 199 14.19 -8.93 20.69
N ARG A 200 15.10 -9.13 19.74
CA ARG A 200 16.24 -8.25 19.50
C ARG A 200 16.01 -7.40 18.25
N PRO A 201 16.67 -6.24 18.12
CA PRO A 201 16.56 -5.39 16.94
C PRO A 201 16.87 -6.10 15.61
N ASP A 202 17.83 -7.01 15.60
CA ASP A 202 18.29 -7.78 14.43
C ASP A 202 17.48 -9.05 14.15
N ASP A 203 16.60 -9.48 15.08
CA ASP A 203 15.68 -10.58 14.80
C ASP A 203 14.73 -10.24 13.65
N ILE A 204 14.37 -11.24 12.87
CA ILE A 204 13.34 -11.09 11.84
C ILE A 204 11.98 -10.96 12.54
N ALA A 205 11.34 -9.80 12.41
CA ALA A 205 10.01 -9.56 12.95
C ALA A 205 8.92 -10.05 12.00
N LYS A 206 9.07 -9.79 10.71
CA LYS A 206 8.08 -10.20 9.70
C LYS A 206 8.76 -10.75 8.45
N LEU A 207 8.05 -11.66 7.78
CA LEU A 207 8.33 -12.12 6.44
C LEU A 207 7.15 -11.74 5.55
N LEU A 208 7.34 -10.75 4.67
CA LEU A 208 6.28 -10.25 3.80
C LEU A 208 6.52 -10.69 2.36
N LEU A 209 5.51 -11.30 1.75
CA LEU A 209 5.59 -11.75 0.37
C LEU A 209 5.35 -10.59 -0.60
N THR A 210 6.21 -10.46 -1.59
CA THR A 210 6.05 -9.49 -2.69
C THR A 210 5.97 -10.21 -4.02
N SER A 211 5.11 -9.72 -4.93
CA SER A 211 5.04 -10.22 -6.29
C SER A 211 6.31 -9.83 -7.02
N GLY A 212 7.27 -10.74 -7.11
CA GLY A 212 8.49 -10.53 -7.89
C GLY A 212 8.18 -10.37 -9.39
N SER A 213 9.07 -9.69 -10.12
CA SER A 213 9.01 -9.56 -11.58
C SER A 213 9.04 -10.90 -12.33
N THR A 214 9.43 -11.99 -11.66
CA THR A 214 9.51 -13.36 -12.19
C THR A 214 8.25 -14.19 -11.93
N GLY A 215 7.18 -13.61 -11.39
CA GLY A 215 5.90 -14.29 -11.12
C GLY A 215 5.84 -15.11 -9.83
N LYS A 216 6.98 -15.49 -9.23
CA LYS A 216 7.01 -16.19 -7.94
C LYS A 216 7.26 -15.19 -6.80
N PRO A 217 6.44 -15.19 -5.72
CA PRO A 217 6.64 -14.29 -4.60
C PRO A 217 8.00 -14.47 -3.93
N LYS A 218 8.64 -13.33 -3.57
CA LYS A 218 9.85 -13.29 -2.73
C LYS A 218 9.44 -12.94 -1.31
N ALA A 219 10.09 -13.57 -0.32
CA ALA A 219 9.90 -13.24 1.09
C ALA A 219 10.90 -12.17 1.51
N VAL A 220 10.41 -10.95 1.70
CA VAL A 220 11.22 -9.82 2.17
C VAL A 220 11.46 -9.97 3.67
N ILE A 221 12.70 -9.88 4.09
CA ILE A 221 13.11 -9.89 5.49
C ILE A 221 12.85 -8.50 6.10
N CYS A 222 11.94 -8.43 7.07
CA CYS A 222 11.70 -7.22 7.85
C CYS A 222 12.19 -7.47 9.28
N THR A 223 13.31 -6.89 9.68
CA THR A 223 13.81 -6.99 11.06
C THR A 223 13.00 -6.08 11.98
N HIS A 224 13.07 -6.30 13.28
CA HIS A 224 12.48 -5.38 14.25
C HIS A 224 13.00 -3.97 14.05
N ASP A 225 14.31 -3.83 13.85
CA ASP A 225 14.98 -2.55 13.66
C ASP A 225 14.52 -1.82 12.40
N ASN A 226 14.40 -2.52 11.26
CA ASN A 226 13.93 -1.90 10.02
C ASN A 226 12.52 -1.28 10.19
N ILE A 227 11.61 -2.01 10.85
CA ILE A 227 10.23 -1.56 11.07
C ILE A 227 10.22 -0.41 12.06
N ALA A 228 10.91 -0.54 13.20
CA ALA A 228 10.94 0.44 14.26
C ALA A 228 11.58 1.76 13.80
N LEU A 229 12.73 1.69 13.13
CA LEU A 229 13.42 2.87 12.62
C LEU A 229 12.62 3.58 11.55
N ASN A 230 11.92 2.85 10.67
CA ASN A 230 11.05 3.50 9.69
C ASN A 230 9.90 4.27 10.36
N ALA A 231 9.31 3.73 11.43
CA ALA A 231 8.32 4.46 12.21
C ALA A 231 8.91 5.74 12.86
N CYS A 232 10.12 5.66 13.43
CA CYS A 232 10.83 6.82 13.97
C CYS A 232 11.10 7.88 12.90
N GLN A 233 11.55 7.47 11.71
CA GLN A 233 11.82 8.35 10.56
C GLN A 233 10.56 9.06 10.06
N ILE A 234 9.44 8.32 9.93
CA ILE A 234 8.15 8.91 9.55
C ILE A 234 7.69 9.90 10.61
N GLN A 235 7.80 9.55 11.89
CA GLN A 235 7.46 10.47 12.99
C GLN A 235 8.31 11.73 12.95
N GLY A 236 9.59 11.64 12.58
CA GLY A 236 10.48 12.78 12.40
C GLY A 236 10.04 13.78 11.32
N CYS A 237 9.12 13.40 10.44
CA CYS A 237 8.50 14.30 9.47
C CYS A 237 7.36 15.16 10.07
N TYR A 238 6.95 14.91 11.31
CA TYR A 238 5.82 15.56 11.98
C TYR A 238 6.23 16.14 13.32
N ALA A 239 5.75 17.33 13.61
CA ALA A 239 5.83 18.00 14.92
C ALA A 239 4.51 17.86 15.71
N ASP A 240 3.72 16.83 15.41
CA ASP A 240 2.42 16.58 16.04
C ASP A 240 2.59 15.69 17.28
N PRO A 241 2.35 16.20 18.51
CA PRO A 241 2.44 15.43 19.73
C PRO A 241 1.22 14.53 19.98
N ASP A 242 0.10 14.80 19.29
CA ASP A 242 -1.14 14.09 19.55
C ASP A 242 -1.09 12.66 19.00
N PRO A 243 -1.60 11.68 19.76
CA PRO A 243 -1.71 10.31 19.28
C PRO A 243 -2.71 10.23 18.12
N PRO A 244 -2.35 9.51 17.03
CA PRO A 244 -3.20 9.44 15.86
C PRO A 244 -4.44 8.57 16.09
N VAL A 245 -5.54 8.93 15.42
CA VAL A 245 -6.76 8.12 15.34
C VAL A 245 -7.03 7.84 13.86
N LEU A 246 -7.06 6.56 13.48
CA LEU A 246 -7.26 6.11 12.10
C LEU A 246 -8.43 5.12 12.00
N VAL A 247 -9.11 5.17 10.86
CA VAL A 247 -9.94 4.09 10.33
C VAL A 247 -9.22 3.57 9.09
N ASN A 248 -8.86 2.29 9.04
CA ASN A 248 -8.06 1.77 7.92
C ASN A 248 -8.30 0.29 7.62
N SER A 249 -8.38 -0.04 6.32
CA SER A 249 -8.60 -1.40 5.79
C SER A 249 -7.39 -1.98 5.06
N ALA A 250 -6.25 -1.30 5.03
CA ALA A 250 -5.06 -1.79 4.32
C ALA A 250 -4.64 -3.16 4.86
N PRO A 251 -4.47 -4.18 4.01
CA PRO A 251 -4.17 -5.55 4.46
C PRO A 251 -2.84 -5.63 5.21
N TRP A 252 -2.82 -6.36 6.32
CA TRP A 252 -1.59 -6.55 7.10
C TRP A 252 -0.64 -7.62 6.53
N SER A 253 -1.06 -8.30 5.48
CA SER A 253 -0.15 -9.07 4.62
C SER A 253 0.77 -8.19 3.76
N HIS A 254 0.56 -6.86 3.75
CA HIS A 254 1.38 -5.87 3.05
C HIS A 254 2.01 -4.87 3.99
N SER A 255 3.20 -4.41 3.65
CA SER A 255 3.97 -3.45 4.45
C SER A 255 3.25 -2.12 4.70
N LEU A 256 2.40 -1.65 3.78
CA LEU A 256 1.58 -0.47 4.01
C LEU A 256 0.66 -0.67 5.22
N GLY A 257 -0.14 -1.73 5.26
CA GLY A 257 -1.05 -2.01 6.38
C GLY A 257 -0.30 -2.40 7.66
N ALA A 258 0.67 -3.32 7.54
CA ALA A 258 1.35 -3.91 8.68
C ALA A 258 2.41 -3.00 9.33
N ASN A 259 3.13 -2.20 8.53
CA ASN A 259 4.24 -1.39 9.03
C ASN A 259 3.88 0.11 9.06
N ALA A 260 3.41 0.67 7.92
CA ALA A 260 3.11 2.10 7.86
C ALA A 260 1.79 2.50 8.53
N ILE A 261 0.87 1.57 8.78
CA ILE A 261 -0.39 1.87 9.49
C ILE A 261 -0.38 1.25 10.89
N LEU A 262 -0.48 -0.08 11.02
CA LEU A 262 -0.62 -0.75 12.32
C LEU A 262 0.55 -0.42 13.26
N HIS A 263 1.80 -0.59 12.79
CA HIS A 263 2.96 -0.34 13.64
C HIS A 263 3.18 1.16 13.91
N MET A 264 2.89 2.04 12.93
CA MET A 264 2.99 3.48 13.15
C MET A 264 1.97 3.98 14.17
N VAL A 265 0.73 3.49 14.15
CA VAL A 265 -0.28 3.82 15.17
C VAL A 265 0.19 3.35 16.55
N LEU A 266 0.70 2.12 16.65
CA LEU A 266 1.30 1.60 17.89
C LEU A 266 2.48 2.46 18.35
N HIS A 267 3.40 2.78 17.45
CA HIS A 267 4.59 3.58 17.75
C HIS A 267 4.24 4.94 18.37
N ARG A 268 3.20 5.60 17.85
CA ARG A 268 2.73 6.91 18.33
C ARG A 268 1.70 6.85 19.46
N GLY A 269 1.37 5.67 19.99
CA GLY A 269 0.37 5.51 21.04
C GLY A 269 -1.04 5.85 20.60
N GLY A 270 -1.35 5.66 19.33
CA GLY A 270 -2.64 6.01 18.74
C GLY A 270 -3.70 4.92 18.86
N THR A 271 -4.84 5.17 18.21
CA THR A 271 -5.96 4.22 18.10
C THR A 271 -6.22 3.88 16.64
N LEU A 272 -6.25 2.58 16.30
CA LEU A 272 -6.64 2.09 15.00
C LEU A 272 -8.00 1.40 15.06
N TYR A 273 -8.96 1.96 14.37
CA TYR A 273 -10.23 1.31 14.05
C TYR A 273 -10.03 0.45 12.81
N ILE A 274 -10.08 -0.86 13.00
CA ILE A 274 -9.88 -1.85 11.94
C ILE A 274 -11.12 -1.85 11.06
N ASP A 275 -10.95 -1.46 9.82
CA ASP A 275 -12.03 -1.37 8.85
C ASP A 275 -12.10 -2.65 8.00
N ALA A 276 -13.24 -3.34 8.05
CA ALA A 276 -13.52 -4.50 7.22
C ALA A 276 -13.97 -4.12 5.80
N GLY A 277 -14.21 -2.84 5.54
CA GLY A 277 -14.53 -2.32 4.22
C GLY A 277 -13.38 -2.49 3.24
N GLN A 278 -13.72 -2.54 1.97
CA GLN A 278 -12.74 -2.63 0.88
C GLN A 278 -13.13 -1.62 -0.22
N PRO A 279 -12.17 -1.06 -0.97
CA PRO A 279 -12.45 -0.13 -2.06
C PRO A 279 -12.98 -0.86 -3.30
N VAL A 280 -14.02 -1.66 -3.11
CA VAL A 280 -14.75 -2.38 -4.16
C VAL A 280 -16.26 -2.23 -3.95
N PRO A 281 -17.08 -2.27 -5.02
CA PRO A 281 -18.53 -2.19 -4.93
C PRO A 281 -19.10 -3.23 -3.95
N GLY A 282 -20.08 -2.82 -3.15
CA GLY A 282 -20.75 -3.68 -2.16
C GLY A 282 -20.03 -3.86 -0.82
N LYS A 283 -18.74 -3.54 -0.73
CA LYS A 283 -17.97 -3.62 0.53
C LYS A 283 -17.57 -2.27 1.11
N PHE A 284 -17.63 -1.21 0.32
CA PHE A 284 -17.21 0.13 0.75
C PHE A 284 -18.17 0.79 1.75
N SER A 285 -19.42 0.32 1.81
CA SER A 285 -20.42 0.80 2.78
C SER A 285 -19.99 0.64 4.23
N GLU A 286 -19.18 -0.37 4.55
CA GLU A 286 -18.63 -0.54 5.89
C GLU A 286 -17.62 0.55 6.25
N THR A 287 -16.75 0.94 5.31
CA THR A 287 -15.86 2.09 5.48
C THR A 287 -16.65 3.38 5.72
N VAL A 288 -17.70 3.61 4.95
CA VAL A 288 -18.59 4.78 5.11
C VAL A 288 -19.23 4.80 6.50
N ARG A 289 -19.79 3.65 6.93
CA ARG A 289 -20.36 3.49 8.27
C ARG A 289 -19.35 3.82 9.37
N ASN A 290 -18.13 3.32 9.27
CA ASN A 290 -17.07 3.57 10.24
C ASN A 290 -16.68 5.05 10.30
N LEU A 291 -16.60 5.72 9.15
CA LEU A 291 -16.26 7.14 9.06
C LEU A 291 -17.39 8.09 9.52
N HIS A 292 -18.64 7.63 9.57
CA HIS A 292 -19.73 8.38 10.22
C HIS A 292 -19.57 8.46 11.75
N GLU A 293 -18.93 7.45 12.35
CA GLU A 293 -18.78 7.39 13.80
C GLU A 293 -17.44 7.95 14.28
N VAL A 294 -16.37 7.72 13.50
CA VAL A 294 -15.00 7.97 13.93
C VAL A 294 -14.41 9.18 13.22
N ALA A 295 -14.16 10.26 13.96
CA ALA A 295 -13.38 11.41 13.47
C ALA A 295 -11.88 11.08 13.47
N THR A 296 -11.32 10.81 12.31
CA THR A 296 -9.89 10.49 12.14
C THR A 296 -9.02 11.74 12.22
N THR A 297 -7.77 11.59 12.67
CA THR A 297 -6.76 12.68 12.66
C THR A 297 -5.89 12.65 11.42
N TYR A 298 -5.63 11.44 10.92
CA TYR A 298 -4.98 11.14 9.66
C TYR A 298 -5.86 10.16 8.90
N HIS A 299 -5.94 10.29 7.59
CA HIS A 299 -6.67 9.33 6.77
C HIS A 299 -5.82 8.88 5.60
N ASN A 300 -5.57 7.56 5.51
CA ASN A 300 -4.78 6.94 4.45
C ASN A 300 -5.65 5.95 3.68
N MET A 301 -5.65 6.05 2.35
CA MET A 301 -6.38 5.16 1.48
C MET A 301 -5.65 5.01 0.13
N VAL A 302 -5.86 3.89 -0.56
CA VAL A 302 -5.40 3.72 -1.94
C VAL A 302 -6.24 4.61 -2.89
N PRO A 303 -5.73 5.01 -4.06
CA PRO A 303 -6.44 5.91 -4.99
C PRO A 303 -7.84 5.47 -5.36
N ALA A 304 -8.08 4.17 -5.57
CA ALA A 304 -9.41 3.63 -5.84
C ALA A 304 -10.40 3.92 -4.70
N GLY A 305 -9.95 3.76 -3.46
CA GLY A 305 -10.74 4.10 -2.27
C GLY A 305 -11.05 5.59 -2.18
N TRP A 306 -10.08 6.46 -2.48
CA TRP A 306 -10.30 7.91 -2.55
C TRP A 306 -11.35 8.29 -3.60
N GLY A 307 -11.33 7.63 -4.78
CA GLY A 307 -12.36 7.83 -5.81
C GLY A 307 -13.76 7.50 -5.34
N MET A 308 -13.91 6.42 -4.54
CA MET A 308 -15.20 6.04 -3.93
C MET A 308 -15.59 6.98 -2.81
N LEU A 309 -14.66 7.28 -1.90
CA LEU A 309 -14.92 8.10 -0.72
C LEU A 309 -15.35 9.52 -1.10
N VAL A 310 -14.69 10.16 -2.07
CA VAL A 310 -15.06 11.52 -2.47
C VAL A 310 -16.49 11.59 -3.00
N GLY A 311 -16.96 10.54 -3.69
CA GLY A 311 -18.34 10.46 -4.14
C GLY A 311 -19.36 10.33 -3.00
N GLU A 312 -19.02 9.67 -1.89
CA GLU A 312 -19.84 9.63 -0.67
C GLU A 312 -19.80 10.97 0.07
N LEU A 313 -18.63 11.58 0.26
CA LEU A 313 -18.47 12.89 0.89
C LEU A 313 -19.20 14.03 0.15
N GLU A 314 -19.35 13.92 -1.17
CA GLU A 314 -20.11 14.90 -1.97
C GLU A 314 -21.62 14.83 -1.75
N ARG A 315 -22.15 13.65 -1.42
CA ARG A 315 -23.58 13.36 -1.27
C ARG A 315 -24.08 13.45 0.17
N ASP A 316 -23.20 13.22 1.13
CA ASP A 316 -23.54 13.09 2.55
C ASP A 316 -22.82 14.16 3.38
N GLU A 317 -23.55 15.22 3.74
CA GLU A 317 -23.02 16.35 4.52
C GLU A 317 -22.63 15.93 5.95
N ALA A 318 -23.35 14.97 6.56
CA ALA A 318 -23.06 14.49 7.90
C ALA A 318 -21.75 13.69 7.92
N LEU A 319 -21.55 12.82 6.91
CA LEU A 319 -20.31 12.13 6.70
C LEU A 319 -19.14 13.11 6.47
N ALA A 320 -19.33 14.10 5.59
CA ALA A 320 -18.30 15.10 5.31
C ALA A 320 -17.95 15.90 6.58
N ALA A 321 -18.92 16.33 7.36
CA ALA A 321 -18.71 17.04 8.63
C ALA A 321 -17.88 16.18 9.61
N LYS A 322 -18.26 14.90 9.79
CA LYS A 322 -17.53 13.97 10.67
C LYS A 322 -16.12 13.69 10.16
N PHE A 323 -15.96 13.44 8.86
CA PHE A 323 -14.67 13.15 8.25
C PHE A 323 -13.69 14.30 8.38
N PHE A 324 -14.12 15.55 8.11
CA PHE A 324 -13.26 16.73 8.19
C PHE A 324 -13.19 17.36 9.59
N GLU A 325 -13.87 16.80 10.60
CA GLU A 325 -13.89 17.34 11.98
C GLU A 325 -12.48 17.52 12.55
N ARG A 326 -11.62 16.49 12.45
CA ARG A 326 -10.30 16.45 13.09
C ARG A 326 -9.13 16.16 12.15
N VAL A 327 -9.39 15.74 10.92
CA VAL A 327 -8.35 15.31 10.00
C VAL A 327 -7.42 16.46 9.64
N ARG A 328 -6.11 16.25 9.78
CA ARG A 328 -5.06 17.22 9.46
C ARG A 328 -4.32 16.89 8.18
N VAL A 329 -4.15 15.61 7.90
CA VAL A 329 -3.40 15.12 6.74
C VAL A 329 -4.18 14.01 6.07
N LEU A 330 -4.39 14.16 4.78
CA LEU A 330 -4.90 13.13 3.90
C LEU A 330 -3.72 12.45 3.23
N GLN A 331 -3.76 11.12 3.14
CA GLN A 331 -2.63 10.36 2.59
C GLN A 331 -3.12 9.38 1.53
N TYR A 332 -2.31 9.18 0.53
CA TYR A 332 -2.50 8.08 -0.40
C TYR A 332 -1.18 7.31 -0.58
N GLY A 333 -1.31 6.05 -0.95
CA GLY A 333 -0.14 5.19 -1.17
C GLY A 333 -0.47 4.01 -2.07
N GLY A 334 0.57 3.29 -2.49
CA GLY A 334 0.45 2.09 -3.31
C GLY A 334 0.29 2.33 -4.81
N ALA A 335 -0.24 3.46 -5.23
CA ALA A 335 -0.37 3.87 -6.64
C ALA A 335 -0.45 5.39 -6.78
N SER A 336 -0.30 5.90 -8.01
CA SER A 336 -0.54 7.32 -8.32
C SER A 336 -2.03 7.63 -8.27
N MET A 337 -2.37 8.81 -7.77
CA MET A 337 -3.74 9.31 -7.68
C MET A 337 -4.01 10.37 -8.75
N ALA A 338 -5.22 10.40 -9.31
CA ALA A 338 -5.60 11.43 -10.27
C ALA A 338 -5.77 12.79 -9.57
N GLN A 339 -5.27 13.88 -10.18
CA GLN A 339 -5.41 15.24 -9.64
C GLN A 339 -6.88 15.62 -9.42
N SER A 340 -7.78 15.19 -10.32
CA SER A 340 -9.21 15.47 -10.22
C SER A 340 -9.87 14.93 -8.95
N ILE A 341 -9.41 13.77 -8.43
CA ILE A 341 -9.91 13.23 -7.15
C ILE A 341 -9.47 14.14 -6.01
N LEU A 342 -8.20 14.55 -6.01
CA LEU A 342 -7.66 15.46 -5.01
C LEU A 342 -8.42 16.79 -5.01
N ASP A 343 -8.67 17.38 -6.19
CA ASP A 343 -9.39 18.66 -6.33
C ASP A 343 -10.83 18.55 -5.81
N ARG A 344 -11.50 17.42 -6.07
CA ARG A 344 -12.86 17.17 -5.56
C ARG A 344 -12.86 17.07 -4.02
N VAL A 345 -11.91 16.37 -3.42
CA VAL A 345 -11.78 16.29 -1.95
C VAL A 345 -11.55 17.68 -1.36
N GLN A 346 -10.70 18.50 -1.97
CA GLN A 346 -10.48 19.89 -1.54
C GLN A 346 -11.75 20.74 -1.63
N ALA A 347 -12.54 20.57 -2.69
CA ALA A 347 -13.81 21.30 -2.85
C ALA A 347 -14.82 20.92 -1.75
N VAL A 348 -14.87 19.61 -1.37
CA VAL A 348 -15.72 19.19 -0.22
C VAL A 348 -15.20 19.76 1.08
N ALA A 349 -13.89 19.69 1.36
CA ALA A 349 -13.30 20.23 2.58
C ALA A 349 -13.61 21.73 2.75
N LEU A 350 -13.42 22.52 1.68
CA LEU A 350 -13.71 23.94 1.68
C LEU A 350 -15.17 24.29 2.02
N ARG A 351 -16.13 23.59 1.40
CA ARG A 351 -17.56 23.87 1.69
C ARG A 351 -17.98 23.38 3.09
N THR A 352 -17.28 22.36 3.65
CA THR A 352 -17.64 21.75 4.93
C THR A 352 -17.01 22.48 6.11
N VAL A 353 -15.72 22.78 6.04
CA VAL A 353 -14.94 23.34 7.16
C VAL A 353 -14.25 24.67 6.85
N GLY A 354 -14.35 25.18 5.62
CA GLY A 354 -13.72 26.45 5.22
C GLY A 354 -12.21 26.39 5.05
N GLU A 355 -11.60 25.22 5.13
CA GLU A 355 -10.17 25.01 5.05
C GLU A 355 -9.84 23.97 3.98
N ARG A 356 -8.63 24.08 3.43
CA ARG A 356 -8.02 23.02 2.61
C ARG A 356 -7.26 22.04 3.51
N ILE A 357 -7.22 20.76 3.14
CA ILE A 357 -6.47 19.74 3.88
C ILE A 357 -5.31 19.25 3.01
N THR A 358 -4.09 19.30 3.53
CA THR A 358 -2.92 18.86 2.76
C THR A 358 -2.98 17.38 2.41
N PHE A 359 -2.52 17.03 1.20
CA PHE A 359 -2.28 15.65 0.79
C PHE A 359 -0.80 15.29 0.89
N ALA A 360 -0.51 14.25 1.67
CA ALA A 360 0.79 13.61 1.73
C ALA A 360 0.79 12.30 0.92
N ALA A 361 1.96 11.85 0.55
CA ALA A 361 2.19 10.51 0.04
C ALA A 361 3.44 9.95 0.70
N GLY A 362 3.37 8.70 1.13
CA GLY A 362 4.54 7.91 1.48
C GLY A 362 4.97 7.09 0.26
N TYR A 363 6.25 7.16 -0.09
CA TYR A 363 6.81 6.43 -1.22
C TYR A 363 7.88 5.46 -0.78
N GLY A 364 7.84 4.27 -1.35
CA GLY A 364 8.80 3.19 -1.15
C GLY A 364 8.21 1.83 -1.50
N ALA A 365 8.90 0.79 -1.09
CA ALA A 365 8.52 -0.61 -1.28
C ALA A 365 8.61 -1.37 0.05
N THR A 366 8.15 -2.60 0.09
CA THR A 366 8.30 -3.47 1.27
C THR A 366 9.75 -3.52 1.73
N GLU A 367 10.67 -3.57 0.79
CA GLU A 367 12.12 -3.61 1.00
C GLU A 367 12.71 -2.31 1.55
N THR A 368 11.94 -1.21 1.55
CA THR A 368 12.39 0.10 2.06
C THR A 368 11.61 0.58 3.28
N GLY A 369 10.95 -0.34 4.01
CA GLY A 369 10.45 -0.12 5.32
C GLY A 369 8.97 0.03 5.62
N PRO A 370 8.02 0.54 4.82
CA PRO A 370 7.93 0.79 3.39
C PRO A 370 8.15 2.25 2.95
N THR A 371 8.49 3.17 3.84
CA THR A 371 8.52 4.60 3.52
C THR A 371 9.96 5.11 3.45
N ALA A 372 10.45 5.33 2.24
CA ALA A 372 11.76 5.93 1.98
C ALA A 372 11.66 7.45 1.80
N CYS A 373 10.60 7.92 1.13
CA CYS A 373 10.31 9.35 0.98
C CYS A 373 8.92 9.68 1.52
N ASN A 374 8.76 10.90 1.97
CA ASN A 374 7.48 11.42 2.46
C ASN A 374 7.30 12.87 2.06
N ILE A 375 6.04 13.25 1.78
CA ILE A 375 5.66 14.66 1.67
C ILE A 375 5.38 15.17 3.09
N HIS A 376 6.19 16.08 3.58
CA HIS A 376 6.02 16.72 4.90
C HIS A 376 6.03 18.24 4.77
N TRP A 377 5.22 18.74 3.84
CA TRP A 377 4.90 20.15 3.64
C TRP A 377 3.50 20.27 3.04
N ILE A 378 2.96 21.49 3.04
CA ILE A 378 1.66 21.75 2.43
C ILE A 378 1.71 21.41 0.95
N ASN A 379 0.87 20.47 0.54
CA ASN A 379 0.80 19.97 -0.83
C ASN A 379 -0.64 19.73 -1.28
N ALA A 380 -0.94 20.20 -2.50
CA ALA A 380 -2.19 19.93 -3.20
C ALA A 380 -1.96 19.34 -4.60
N ARG A 381 -0.73 18.88 -4.89
CA ARG A 381 -0.35 18.31 -6.18
C ARG A 381 -0.24 16.81 -6.09
N SER A 382 -0.85 16.11 -7.02
CA SER A 382 -0.74 14.67 -7.20
C SER A 382 0.60 14.26 -7.81
N GLY A 383 0.98 12.98 -7.65
CA GLY A 383 2.17 12.40 -8.27
C GLY A 383 3.49 12.74 -7.57
N MET A 384 3.46 13.55 -6.51
CA MET A 384 4.65 13.84 -5.73
C MET A 384 5.10 12.59 -4.94
N VAL A 385 6.40 12.34 -4.94
CA VAL A 385 7.08 11.30 -4.14
C VAL A 385 7.55 11.87 -2.78
N GLY A 386 7.81 13.15 -2.74
CA GLY A 386 8.33 13.83 -1.56
C GLY A 386 9.85 13.88 -1.52
N LEU A 387 10.39 13.97 -0.31
CA LEU A 387 11.82 13.99 0.01
C LEU A 387 12.18 12.78 0.89
N PRO A 388 13.46 12.39 0.95
CA PRO A 388 13.91 11.32 1.85
C PRO A 388 13.42 11.58 3.29
N THR A 389 13.01 10.53 3.98
CA THR A 389 12.72 10.59 5.42
C THR A 389 14.03 10.81 6.21
N PRO A 390 13.99 11.34 7.45
CA PRO A 390 15.19 11.55 8.27
C PRO A 390 16.10 10.30 8.31
N GLY A 391 17.40 10.47 8.07
CA GLY A 391 18.39 9.38 8.03
C GLY A 391 18.35 8.50 6.78
N THR A 392 17.51 8.82 5.79
CA THR A 392 17.44 8.13 4.49
C THR A 392 18.24 8.89 3.43
N ALA A 393 18.93 8.16 2.57
CA ALA A 393 19.56 8.67 1.36
C ALA A 393 18.85 8.11 0.12
N VAL A 394 18.59 8.98 -0.85
CA VAL A 394 18.05 8.63 -2.17
C VAL A 394 19.08 8.99 -3.23
N LYS A 395 19.50 8.00 -4.01
CA LYS A 395 20.41 8.14 -5.15
C LYS A 395 19.59 8.19 -6.43
N LEU A 396 19.72 9.25 -7.18
CA LEU A 396 19.05 9.52 -8.44
C LEU A 396 20.05 9.29 -9.58
N VAL A 397 19.93 8.16 -10.26
CA VAL A 397 20.82 7.76 -11.37
C VAL A 397 20.13 8.13 -12.69
N PRO A 398 20.80 8.87 -13.62
CA PRO A 398 20.20 9.18 -14.91
C PRO A 398 19.65 7.95 -15.63
N ALA A 399 18.39 8.02 -16.08
CA ALA A 399 17.68 6.90 -16.69
C ALA A 399 16.92 7.32 -17.95
N GLY A 400 17.62 7.82 -18.95
CA GLY A 400 17.08 8.31 -20.21
C GLY A 400 17.09 9.83 -20.32
N GLU A 401 16.34 10.36 -21.27
CA GLU A 401 16.30 11.78 -21.59
C GLU A 401 15.30 12.56 -20.70
N GLY A 402 15.41 13.89 -20.69
CA GLY A 402 14.42 14.80 -20.10
C GLY A 402 14.44 14.86 -18.57
N GLY A 403 15.58 14.64 -17.92
CA GLY A 403 15.71 14.77 -16.46
C GLY A 403 15.07 13.62 -15.68
N LYS A 404 14.99 12.42 -16.29
CA LYS A 404 14.51 11.20 -15.68
C LYS A 404 15.62 10.49 -14.93
N PHE A 405 15.32 10.03 -13.72
CA PHE A 405 16.26 9.32 -12.84
C PHE A 405 15.67 7.99 -12.36
N GLU A 406 16.49 6.94 -12.25
CA GLU A 406 16.21 5.76 -11.43
C GLU A 406 16.36 6.13 -9.96
N ILE A 407 15.37 5.76 -9.13
CA ILE A 407 15.44 5.95 -7.68
C ILE A 407 16.09 4.73 -7.03
N ARG A 408 17.14 4.97 -6.24
CA ARG A 408 17.73 3.96 -5.36
C ARG A 408 17.77 4.48 -3.93
N VAL A 409 17.59 3.60 -2.95
CA VAL A 409 17.39 3.98 -1.54
C VAL A 409 18.42 3.31 -0.64
N LYS A 410 18.98 4.06 0.31
CA LYS A 410 19.83 3.56 1.38
C LYS A 410 19.41 4.19 2.70
N GLY A 411 19.31 3.38 3.74
CA GLY A 411 18.94 3.83 5.08
C GLY A 411 18.73 2.67 6.03
N PRO A 412 18.60 2.93 7.32
CA PRO A 412 18.48 1.88 8.33
C PRO A 412 17.17 1.08 8.22
N GLN A 413 16.15 1.63 7.58
CA GLN A 413 14.88 0.96 7.33
C GLN A 413 14.92 -0.03 6.16
N VAL A 414 15.99 -0.01 5.34
CA VAL A 414 16.09 -0.88 4.17
C VAL A 414 16.30 -2.32 4.61
N SER A 415 15.50 -3.23 4.05
CA SER A 415 15.58 -4.67 4.29
C SER A 415 16.98 -5.21 3.99
N PRO A 416 17.49 -6.18 4.75
CA PRO A 416 18.74 -6.86 4.42
C PRO A 416 18.63 -7.76 3.18
N GLY A 417 17.41 -7.99 2.64
CA GLY A 417 17.18 -8.76 1.43
C GLY A 417 16.03 -9.76 1.51
N TYR A 418 16.18 -10.86 0.80
CA TYR A 418 15.16 -11.89 0.62
C TYR A 418 15.55 -13.21 1.28
N LEU A 419 14.62 -13.84 1.98
CA LEU A 419 14.81 -15.10 2.70
C LEU A 419 15.28 -16.21 1.75
N ASP A 420 16.41 -16.83 2.07
CA ASP A 420 17.02 -17.95 1.32
C ASP A 420 17.23 -17.63 -0.19
N GLN A 421 17.49 -16.34 -0.53
CA GLN A 421 17.70 -15.90 -1.93
C GLN A 421 18.90 -14.94 -2.04
N PRO A 422 20.14 -15.43 -1.83
CA PRO A 422 21.31 -14.56 -1.81
C PRO A 422 21.61 -13.89 -3.15
N GLU A 423 21.38 -14.56 -4.29
CA GLU A 423 21.58 -14.00 -5.63
C GLU A 423 20.58 -12.86 -5.92
N ALA A 424 19.30 -13.07 -5.59
CA ALA A 424 18.28 -12.04 -5.75
C ALA A 424 18.55 -10.85 -4.83
N THR A 425 19.07 -11.10 -3.63
CA THR A 425 19.48 -10.07 -2.68
C THR A 425 20.67 -9.27 -3.25
N ALA A 426 21.71 -9.92 -3.73
CA ALA A 426 22.86 -9.24 -4.31
C ALA A 426 22.49 -8.36 -5.52
N GLN A 427 21.60 -8.83 -6.38
CA GLN A 427 21.11 -8.08 -7.54
C GLN A 427 20.26 -6.87 -7.18
N ALA A 428 19.62 -6.89 -6.00
CA ALA A 428 18.74 -5.82 -5.55
C ALA A 428 19.50 -4.57 -5.09
N PHE A 429 20.79 -4.67 -4.82
CA PHE A 429 21.62 -3.55 -4.38
C PHE A 429 22.63 -3.15 -5.44
N ASP A 430 23.03 -1.89 -5.42
CA ASP A 430 24.16 -1.41 -6.22
C ASP A 430 25.49 -1.51 -5.42
N GLU A 431 26.57 -1.14 -6.08
CA GLU A 431 27.94 -1.18 -5.54
C GLU A 431 28.17 -0.29 -4.31
N ASP A 432 27.34 0.77 -4.15
CA ASP A 432 27.35 1.67 -2.99
C ASP A 432 26.39 1.19 -1.88
N GLY A 433 25.68 0.06 -2.07
CA GLY A 433 24.70 -0.51 -1.14
C GLY A 433 23.34 0.21 -1.14
N PHE A 434 22.97 0.87 -2.24
CA PHE A 434 21.62 1.40 -2.42
C PHE A 434 20.70 0.33 -3.02
N TYR A 435 19.54 0.15 -2.43
CA TYR A 435 18.50 -0.73 -2.95
C TYR A 435 17.86 -0.13 -4.22
N ARG A 436 17.77 -0.94 -5.28
CA ARG A 436 17.18 -0.59 -6.58
C ARG A 436 15.67 -0.83 -6.55
N LEU A 437 14.87 0.24 -6.47
CA LEU A 437 13.40 0.11 -6.50
C LEU A 437 12.86 -0.29 -7.88
N GLY A 438 13.60 0.02 -8.95
CA GLY A 438 13.12 -0.14 -10.32
C GLY A 438 12.09 0.91 -10.73
N ASP A 439 11.98 1.97 -9.97
CA ASP A 439 11.10 3.10 -10.22
C ASP A 439 11.89 4.31 -10.75
N ALA A 440 11.21 5.17 -11.49
CA ALA A 440 11.75 6.41 -11.98
C ALA A 440 11.07 7.63 -11.36
N ALA A 441 11.82 8.71 -11.23
CA ALA A 441 11.32 10.03 -10.84
C ALA A 441 12.00 11.15 -11.62
N ARG A 442 11.43 12.35 -11.48
CA ARG A 442 12.04 13.62 -11.89
C ARG A 442 12.06 14.56 -10.70
N LEU A 443 12.96 15.54 -10.71
CA LEU A 443 12.86 16.67 -9.81
C LEU A 443 11.57 17.43 -10.10
N ALA A 444 10.85 17.86 -9.07
CA ALA A 444 9.66 18.71 -9.23
C ALA A 444 10.02 20.08 -9.80
N ASP A 445 11.19 20.58 -9.44
CA ASP A 445 11.87 21.71 -10.01
C ASP A 445 13.34 21.32 -10.30
N PRO A 446 13.80 21.36 -11.56
CA PRO A 446 15.19 21.02 -11.91
C PRO A 446 16.23 21.90 -11.23
N GLU A 447 15.90 23.15 -10.90
CA GLU A 447 16.80 24.12 -10.28
C GLU A 447 16.77 24.07 -8.74
N ASP A 448 15.70 23.47 -8.16
CA ASP A 448 15.53 23.33 -6.71
C ASP A 448 15.14 21.91 -6.31
N PRO A 449 16.10 21.02 -6.03
CA PRO A 449 15.81 19.66 -5.54
C PRO A 449 14.97 19.60 -4.26
N SER A 450 14.94 20.71 -3.46
CA SER A 450 14.12 20.77 -2.24
C SER A 450 12.62 20.88 -2.51
N ALA A 451 12.22 21.18 -3.75
CA ALA A 451 10.83 21.09 -4.20
C ALA A 451 10.30 19.63 -4.22
N GLY A 452 11.20 18.65 -4.12
CA GLY A 452 10.88 17.23 -4.03
C GLY A 452 10.89 16.49 -5.35
N LEU A 453 10.49 15.23 -5.29
CA LEU A 453 10.48 14.32 -6.43
C LEU A 453 9.05 14.08 -6.93
N VAL A 454 8.92 13.86 -8.24
CA VAL A 454 7.68 13.45 -8.92
C VAL A 454 7.88 12.07 -9.50
N PHE A 455 6.95 11.15 -9.26
CA PHE A 455 6.97 9.80 -9.82
C PHE A 455 6.86 9.81 -11.34
N ASP A 456 7.71 9.05 -12.02
CA ASP A 456 7.76 8.97 -13.50
C ASP A 456 7.73 7.52 -14.01
N GLY A 457 6.95 6.66 -13.33
CA GLY A 457 6.66 5.29 -13.73
C GLY A 457 7.68 4.26 -13.26
N ARG A 458 7.42 2.98 -13.58
CA ARG A 458 8.33 1.88 -13.34
C ARG A 458 9.25 1.66 -14.53
N LEU A 459 10.53 1.47 -14.28
CA LEU A 459 11.49 1.22 -15.35
C LEU A 459 11.20 -0.09 -16.09
N VAL A 460 10.76 -1.12 -15.35
CA VAL A 460 10.44 -2.45 -15.91
C VAL A 460 9.12 -2.50 -16.68
N GLU A 461 8.24 -1.52 -16.52
CA GLU A 461 6.97 -1.42 -17.26
C GLU A 461 7.14 -0.61 -18.55
N ASN A 462 8.26 0.09 -18.69
CA ASN A 462 8.55 0.88 -19.86
C ASN A 462 9.02 -0.03 -21.00
N PHE A 463 8.60 0.28 -22.20
CA PHE A 463 8.94 -0.49 -23.39
C PHE A 463 9.29 0.43 -24.57
N LYS A 464 9.80 -0.17 -25.65
CA LYS A 464 10.04 0.54 -26.90
C LYS A 464 9.04 0.12 -27.97
N LEU A 465 8.57 1.09 -28.72
CA LEU A 465 7.82 0.86 -29.97
C LEU A 465 8.77 0.29 -31.04
N ALA A 466 8.23 -0.23 -32.14
CA ALA A 466 8.99 -0.70 -33.28
C ALA A 466 9.92 0.39 -33.87
N SER A 467 9.53 1.65 -33.77
CA SER A 467 10.34 2.82 -34.13
C SER A 467 11.55 3.09 -33.21
N GLY A 468 11.68 2.34 -32.10
CA GLY A 468 12.64 2.63 -31.04
C GLY A 468 12.19 3.71 -30.07
N THR A 469 11.01 4.31 -30.28
CA THR A 469 10.44 5.32 -29.37
C THR A 469 10.14 4.72 -28.00
N PHE A 470 10.65 5.35 -26.94
CA PHE A 470 10.46 4.92 -25.57
C PHE A 470 9.06 5.33 -25.05
N VAL A 471 8.36 4.40 -24.41
CA VAL A 471 7.03 4.61 -23.79
C VAL A 471 7.14 4.45 -22.27
N ALA A 472 6.83 5.52 -21.53
CA ALA A 472 6.71 5.51 -20.07
C ALA A 472 5.29 5.03 -19.68
N ALA A 473 5.09 3.70 -19.69
CA ALA A 473 3.76 3.10 -19.60
C ALA A 473 2.99 3.51 -18.34
N GLY A 474 3.64 3.53 -17.17
CA GLY A 474 3.00 3.92 -15.91
C GLY A 474 2.50 5.37 -15.90
N ALA A 475 3.31 6.31 -16.40
CA ALA A 475 2.92 7.72 -16.50
C ALA A 475 1.79 7.92 -17.53
N LEU A 476 1.89 7.25 -18.66
CA LEU A 476 0.87 7.32 -19.71
C LEU A 476 -0.47 6.74 -19.26
N ARG A 477 -0.46 5.65 -18.50
CA ARG A 477 -1.68 5.07 -17.90
C ARG A 477 -2.41 6.10 -17.04
N VAL A 478 -1.70 6.73 -16.10
CA VAL A 478 -2.29 7.73 -15.20
C VAL A 478 -2.83 8.92 -15.97
N ALA A 479 -2.07 9.41 -16.96
CA ALA A 479 -2.49 10.53 -17.81
C ALA A 479 -3.74 10.18 -18.63
N ALA A 480 -3.82 8.98 -19.21
CA ALA A 480 -4.95 8.52 -19.99
C ALA A 480 -6.23 8.39 -19.14
N VAL A 481 -6.16 7.70 -18.00
CA VAL A 481 -7.30 7.55 -17.06
C VAL A 481 -7.79 8.92 -16.58
N SER A 482 -6.87 9.83 -16.26
CA SER A 482 -7.20 11.19 -15.85
C SER A 482 -7.86 12.00 -16.95
N ALA A 483 -7.35 11.91 -18.19
CA ALA A 483 -7.88 12.64 -19.34
C ALA A 483 -9.29 12.17 -19.74
N ILE A 484 -9.59 10.87 -19.58
CA ILE A 484 -10.92 10.30 -19.86
C ILE A 484 -11.97 10.72 -18.80
N GLY A 485 -11.53 11.11 -17.59
CA GLY A 485 -12.41 11.80 -16.63
C GLY A 485 -13.38 10.91 -15.86
N GLY A 486 -12.98 9.69 -15.47
CA GLY A 486 -13.74 8.83 -14.54
C GLY A 486 -14.72 7.86 -15.20
N VAL A 487 -14.80 7.83 -16.53
CA VAL A 487 -15.55 6.82 -17.31
C VAL A 487 -14.80 5.49 -17.29
N VAL A 488 -13.48 5.55 -17.15
CA VAL A 488 -12.56 4.42 -17.11
C VAL A 488 -12.01 4.30 -15.68
N SER A 489 -12.15 3.11 -15.11
CA SER A 489 -11.60 2.80 -13.79
C SER A 489 -10.10 2.58 -13.83
N ASP A 490 -9.59 1.97 -14.92
CA ASP A 490 -8.16 1.74 -15.13
C ASP A 490 -7.85 1.39 -16.59
N ALA A 491 -6.55 1.34 -16.95
CA ALA A 491 -6.07 1.01 -18.29
C ALA A 491 -4.84 0.10 -18.27
N VAL A 492 -4.70 -0.75 -19.27
CA VAL A 492 -3.49 -1.52 -19.56
C VAL A 492 -2.81 -0.89 -20.79
N VAL A 493 -1.55 -0.46 -20.60
CA VAL A 493 -0.76 0.14 -21.69
C VAL A 493 -0.05 -0.95 -22.47
N CYS A 494 -0.27 -0.96 -23.77
CA CYS A 494 0.23 -1.94 -24.73
C CYS A 494 0.98 -1.25 -25.86
N GLY A 495 1.84 -1.99 -26.58
CA GLY A 495 2.53 -1.44 -27.76
C GLY A 495 4.00 -1.81 -27.88
N GLU A 496 4.52 -2.69 -27.01
CA GLU A 496 5.90 -3.18 -27.10
C GLU A 496 6.13 -3.83 -28.47
N GLY A 497 7.13 -3.31 -29.23
CA GLY A 497 7.43 -3.75 -30.57
C GLY A 497 6.37 -3.42 -31.63
N GLN A 498 5.34 -2.64 -31.30
CA GLN A 498 4.27 -2.19 -32.23
C GLN A 498 4.56 -0.79 -32.78
N ASP A 499 3.83 -0.38 -33.82
CA ASP A 499 4.00 0.94 -34.46
C ASP A 499 3.52 2.11 -33.60
N GLY A 500 2.76 1.83 -32.53
CA GLY A 500 2.23 2.86 -31.64
C GLY A 500 1.64 2.29 -30.35
N VAL A 501 1.28 3.18 -29.45
CA VAL A 501 0.67 2.80 -28.17
C VAL A 501 -0.80 2.49 -28.35
N GLY A 502 -1.23 1.37 -27.74
CA GLY A 502 -2.63 0.99 -27.57
C GLY A 502 -3.00 0.90 -26.10
N LEU A 503 -4.27 1.13 -25.78
CA LEU A 503 -4.83 0.96 -24.43
C LEU A 503 -5.93 -0.10 -24.44
N MET A 504 -5.90 -1.02 -23.47
CA MET A 504 -7.05 -1.81 -23.07
C MET A 504 -7.68 -1.15 -21.83
N LEU A 505 -8.98 -0.82 -21.88
CA LEU A 505 -9.66 0.03 -20.93
C LEU A 505 -10.68 -0.76 -20.09
N PHE A 506 -10.62 -0.62 -18.77
CA PHE A 506 -11.65 -1.10 -17.85
C PHE A 506 -12.61 0.03 -17.52
N LEU A 507 -13.89 -0.16 -17.74
CA LEU A 507 -14.90 0.86 -17.49
C LEU A 507 -15.24 1.00 -15.98
N ASP A 508 -15.66 2.19 -15.58
CA ASP A 508 -16.37 2.42 -14.34
C ASP A 508 -17.87 2.21 -14.53
N ALA A 509 -18.42 1.15 -13.98
CA ALA A 509 -19.81 0.77 -14.19
C ALA A 509 -20.79 1.88 -13.80
N LYS A 510 -20.57 2.56 -12.64
CA LYS A 510 -21.45 3.65 -12.17
C LYS A 510 -21.37 4.89 -13.05
N ALA A 511 -20.18 5.15 -13.61
CA ALA A 511 -20.02 6.26 -14.55
C ALA A 511 -20.71 5.96 -15.89
N CYS A 512 -20.62 4.73 -16.36
CA CYS A 512 -21.33 4.28 -17.56
C CYS A 512 -22.85 4.34 -17.39
N GLU A 513 -23.40 3.89 -16.26
CA GLU A 513 -24.82 4.02 -15.93
C GLU A 513 -25.30 5.48 -15.96
N ARG A 514 -24.47 6.42 -15.50
CA ARG A 514 -24.82 7.86 -15.55
C ARG A 514 -24.83 8.44 -16.96
N LEU A 515 -23.99 7.93 -17.85
CA LEU A 515 -23.94 8.36 -19.25
C LEU A 515 -25.08 7.78 -20.09
N GLY A 516 -25.63 6.64 -19.68
CA GLY A 516 -26.90 6.08 -20.17
C GLY A 516 -26.77 5.23 -21.44
N ASP A 517 -25.77 5.43 -22.30
CA ASP A 517 -25.58 4.61 -23.49
C ASP A 517 -24.10 4.40 -23.86
N GLU A 518 -23.84 3.37 -24.65
CA GLU A 518 -22.50 2.97 -25.08
C GLU A 518 -21.85 4.02 -25.99
N ALA A 519 -22.64 4.74 -26.77
CA ALA A 519 -22.13 5.78 -27.67
C ALA A 519 -21.59 6.98 -26.87
N ALA A 520 -22.28 7.37 -25.79
CA ALA A 520 -21.84 8.44 -24.90
C ALA A 520 -20.54 8.04 -24.16
N VAL A 521 -20.43 6.78 -23.72
CA VAL A 521 -19.21 6.24 -23.10
C VAL A 521 -18.04 6.30 -24.10
N THR A 522 -18.25 5.80 -25.31
CA THR A 522 -17.23 5.81 -26.37
C THR A 522 -16.80 7.24 -26.73
N ALA A 523 -17.76 8.16 -26.82
CA ALA A 523 -17.49 9.57 -27.12
C ALA A 523 -16.65 10.24 -26.01
N ALA A 524 -16.95 9.99 -24.75
CA ALA A 524 -16.18 10.52 -23.62
C ALA A 524 -14.74 10.00 -23.61
N ILE A 525 -14.54 8.71 -23.92
CA ILE A 525 -13.20 8.12 -24.05
C ILE A 525 -12.44 8.78 -25.20
N ALA A 526 -13.08 8.89 -26.36
CA ALA A 526 -12.48 9.47 -27.57
C ALA A 526 -12.05 10.93 -27.33
N GLU A 527 -12.91 11.73 -26.70
CA GLU A 527 -12.60 13.12 -26.35
C GLU A 527 -11.42 13.21 -25.36
N GLY A 528 -11.42 12.39 -24.31
CA GLY A 528 -10.36 12.36 -23.32
C GLY A 528 -9.00 11.99 -23.93
N LEU A 529 -8.95 10.95 -24.77
CA LEU A 529 -7.72 10.52 -25.44
C LEU A 529 -7.26 11.52 -26.51
N SER A 530 -8.17 12.19 -27.19
CA SER A 530 -7.83 13.26 -28.14
C SER A 530 -7.17 14.45 -27.42
N ARG A 531 -7.68 14.85 -26.25
CA ARG A 531 -7.04 15.89 -25.42
C ARG A 531 -5.64 15.46 -24.95
N LEU A 532 -5.50 14.21 -24.52
CA LEU A 532 -4.20 13.64 -24.14
C LEU A 532 -3.19 13.71 -25.29
N ASN A 533 -3.61 13.26 -26.48
CA ASN A 533 -2.76 13.24 -27.67
C ASN A 533 -2.35 14.64 -28.13
N ALA A 534 -3.26 15.63 -28.00
CA ALA A 534 -2.96 17.03 -28.32
C ALA A 534 -1.92 17.64 -27.36
N ALA A 535 -1.88 17.20 -26.11
CA ALA A 535 -0.91 17.66 -25.12
C ALA A 535 0.43 16.90 -25.17
N ALA A 536 0.52 15.78 -25.88
CA ALA A 536 1.70 14.93 -25.93
C ALA A 536 2.87 15.57 -26.67
N LYS A 537 4.06 15.60 -26.04
CA LYS A 537 5.29 16.19 -26.60
C LYS A 537 6.10 15.24 -27.51
N GLY A 538 5.62 14.01 -27.75
CA GLY A 538 6.32 13.00 -28.56
C GLY A 538 5.49 11.73 -28.80
N GLY A 539 5.94 10.86 -29.70
CA GLY A 539 5.21 9.65 -30.12
C GLY A 539 4.94 8.65 -28.97
N GLY A 540 5.85 8.55 -28.00
CA GLY A 540 5.68 7.66 -26.84
C GLY A 540 4.58 8.08 -25.85
N GLY A 541 4.09 9.32 -25.96
CA GLY A 541 2.97 9.84 -25.16
C GLY A 541 1.62 9.83 -25.91
N LYS A 542 1.58 9.42 -27.17
CA LYS A 542 0.36 9.38 -27.99
C LYS A 542 -0.26 8.00 -28.02
N VAL A 543 -1.53 7.92 -27.71
CA VAL A 543 -2.35 6.71 -27.83
C VAL A 543 -2.96 6.67 -29.23
N LEU A 544 -2.63 5.64 -29.99
CA LEU A 544 -3.15 5.47 -31.34
C LEU A 544 -4.40 4.59 -31.42
N ARG A 545 -4.58 3.70 -30.43
CA ARG A 545 -5.69 2.74 -30.40
C ARG A 545 -6.19 2.54 -28.98
N ALA A 546 -7.49 2.29 -28.82
CA ALA A 546 -8.07 1.89 -27.55
C ALA A 546 -9.15 0.83 -27.75
N LEU A 547 -9.20 -0.14 -26.84
CA LEU A 547 -10.17 -1.22 -26.79
C LEU A 547 -10.82 -1.27 -25.41
N ILE A 548 -12.14 -1.22 -25.35
CA ILE A 548 -12.89 -1.43 -24.11
C ILE A 548 -12.90 -2.94 -23.82
N LEU A 549 -12.51 -3.30 -22.59
CA LEU A 549 -12.51 -4.67 -22.12
C LEU A 549 -13.89 -5.04 -21.56
N GLU A 550 -14.30 -6.28 -21.81
CA GLU A 550 -15.48 -6.86 -21.18
C GLU A 550 -15.16 -7.26 -19.73
N GLY A 551 -16.01 -6.85 -18.79
CA GLY A 551 -15.92 -7.19 -17.38
C GLY A 551 -14.85 -6.41 -16.59
N ALA A 552 -14.82 -6.65 -15.28
CA ALA A 552 -13.86 -6.07 -14.37
C ALA A 552 -12.53 -6.86 -14.35
N PRO A 553 -11.41 -6.26 -13.89
CA PRO A 553 -10.17 -6.99 -13.69
C PRO A 553 -10.37 -8.18 -12.72
N ASN A 554 -9.85 -9.35 -13.07
CA ASN A 554 -10.07 -10.56 -12.29
C ASN A 554 -9.02 -10.70 -11.18
N ALA A 555 -9.46 -10.54 -9.92
CA ALA A 555 -8.60 -10.67 -8.75
C ALA A 555 -8.10 -12.13 -8.54
N ALA A 556 -8.94 -13.12 -8.79
CA ALA A 556 -8.57 -14.54 -8.61
C ALA A 556 -7.47 -14.97 -9.60
N SER A 557 -7.45 -14.38 -10.80
CA SER A 557 -6.40 -14.62 -11.79
C SER A 557 -5.13 -13.79 -11.56
N GLY A 558 -5.15 -12.86 -10.59
CA GLY A 558 -4.04 -11.96 -10.28
C GLY A 558 -3.91 -10.75 -11.20
N GLU A 559 -4.87 -10.49 -12.10
CA GLU A 559 -4.93 -9.24 -12.87
C GLU A 559 -5.03 -8.03 -11.94
N LEU A 560 -5.75 -8.20 -10.82
CA LEU A 560 -5.81 -7.22 -9.76
C LEU A 560 -4.86 -7.64 -8.64
N THR A 561 -3.99 -6.74 -8.23
CA THR A 561 -3.13 -6.96 -7.07
C THR A 561 -3.95 -6.88 -5.79
N ASP A 562 -3.43 -7.45 -4.68
CA ASP A 562 -4.07 -7.36 -3.36
C ASP A 562 -4.24 -5.90 -2.87
N LYS A 563 -3.52 -4.96 -3.48
CA LYS A 563 -3.62 -3.52 -3.24
C LYS A 563 -4.70 -2.84 -4.10
N GLY A 564 -5.43 -3.61 -4.94
CA GLY A 564 -6.54 -3.11 -5.76
C GLY A 564 -6.14 -2.37 -7.04
N TYR A 565 -4.92 -2.54 -7.57
CA TYR A 565 -4.51 -2.01 -8.86
C TYR A 565 -4.10 -3.11 -9.85
N ILE A 566 -4.16 -2.78 -11.14
CA ILE A 566 -3.91 -3.75 -12.21
C ILE A 566 -2.43 -4.10 -12.33
N ASN A 567 -2.14 -5.40 -12.36
CA ASN A 567 -0.84 -5.92 -12.75
C ASN A 567 -0.73 -5.84 -14.28
N GLN A 568 -0.04 -4.83 -14.78
CA GLN A 568 0.07 -4.52 -16.21
C GLN A 568 0.59 -5.70 -17.04
N ALA A 569 1.65 -6.36 -16.57
CA ALA A 569 2.25 -7.50 -17.27
C ALA A 569 1.27 -8.68 -17.34
N LEU A 570 0.73 -9.07 -16.18
CA LEU A 570 -0.16 -10.22 -16.10
C LEU A 570 -1.49 -9.98 -16.84
N ALA A 571 -2.00 -8.74 -16.82
CA ALA A 571 -3.20 -8.38 -17.58
C ALA A 571 -2.96 -8.49 -19.10
N ARG A 572 -1.78 -8.11 -19.60
CA ARG A 572 -1.41 -8.35 -20.99
C ARG A 572 -1.30 -9.83 -21.33
N ASP A 573 -0.63 -10.60 -20.50
CA ASP A 573 -0.38 -12.03 -20.72
C ASP A 573 -1.68 -12.85 -20.74
N ARG A 574 -2.67 -12.44 -19.96
CA ARG A 574 -3.95 -13.15 -19.84
C ARG A 574 -5.01 -12.72 -20.87
N ARG A 575 -4.74 -11.66 -21.62
CA ARG A 575 -5.64 -11.12 -22.64
C ARG A 575 -5.01 -11.09 -24.04
N PRO A 576 -4.46 -12.23 -24.49
CA PRO A 576 -3.77 -12.29 -25.79
C PRO A 576 -4.73 -12.04 -26.97
N THR A 577 -6.01 -12.41 -26.84
CA THR A 577 -7.04 -12.19 -27.87
C THR A 577 -7.33 -10.70 -28.01
N GLU A 578 -7.56 -10.00 -26.90
CA GLU A 578 -7.83 -8.56 -26.89
C GLU A 578 -6.61 -7.77 -27.34
N LEU A 579 -5.41 -8.22 -26.95
CA LEU A 579 -4.16 -7.63 -27.41
C LEU A 579 -3.99 -7.78 -28.93
N ALA A 580 -4.28 -8.96 -29.46
CA ALA A 580 -4.25 -9.22 -30.91
C ALA A 580 -5.30 -8.38 -31.67
N ARG A 581 -6.52 -8.23 -31.12
CA ARG A 581 -7.55 -7.35 -31.68
C ARG A 581 -7.09 -5.89 -31.71
N LEU A 582 -6.50 -5.41 -30.60
CA LEU A 582 -6.04 -4.04 -30.47
C LEU A 582 -5.01 -3.66 -31.54
N PHE A 583 -4.12 -4.61 -31.92
CA PHE A 583 -3.06 -4.38 -32.89
C PHE A 583 -3.28 -5.06 -34.23
N ALA A 584 -4.49 -5.57 -34.53
CA ALA A 584 -4.81 -6.14 -35.83
C ALA A 584 -4.53 -5.13 -36.95
N GLU A 585 -4.06 -5.58 -38.08
CA GLU A 585 -3.83 -4.75 -39.29
C GLU A 585 -5.13 -4.07 -39.73
N ASN A 586 -6.24 -4.82 -39.68
CA ASN A 586 -7.60 -4.32 -39.94
C ASN A 586 -8.45 -4.54 -38.66
N PRO A 587 -8.35 -3.67 -37.67
CA PRO A 587 -9.10 -3.83 -36.42
C PRO A 587 -10.61 -3.67 -36.65
N ASP A 588 -11.38 -4.44 -35.89
CA ASP A 588 -12.85 -4.35 -35.90
C ASP A 588 -13.37 -3.02 -35.34
N ALA A 589 -14.70 -2.78 -35.46
CA ALA A 589 -15.34 -1.54 -35.01
C ALA A 589 -15.26 -1.28 -33.50
N GLY A 590 -14.90 -2.28 -32.68
CA GLY A 590 -14.71 -2.13 -31.25
C GLY A 590 -13.37 -1.48 -30.86
N VAL A 591 -12.43 -1.35 -31.84
CA VAL A 591 -11.14 -0.69 -31.60
C VAL A 591 -11.22 0.77 -32.07
N MET A 592 -11.20 1.68 -31.12
CA MET A 592 -11.10 3.13 -31.39
C MET A 592 -9.71 3.46 -31.95
N ARG A 593 -9.63 4.37 -32.93
CA ARG A 593 -8.39 4.87 -33.57
C ARG A 593 -8.29 6.38 -33.38
N PHE A 594 -7.06 6.88 -33.15
CA PHE A 594 -6.75 8.28 -32.90
C PHE A 594 -5.65 8.82 -33.79
#